data_0702b2c7cd20f2b6ef040b55e5f3a017
#
_entry.id   0702b2c7cd20f2b6ef040b55e5f3a017
#
_cell.length_a   1.000
_cell.length_b   1.000
_cell.length_c   1.000
_cell.angle_alpha   90.00
_cell.angle_beta   90.00
_cell.angle_gamma   90.00
#
_symmetry.space_group_name_H-M   'P 1'
#
loop_
_entity.id
_entity.type
_entity.pdbx_description
1 polymer ?
#
loop_
_entity_poly.entity_id
_entity_poly.type
_entity_poly.pdbx_seq_one_letter_code
_entity_poly.pdbx_strand_id
1 'polypeptide(L)'
;MKILVWIIGAILGALTVAMMLTAGWEVPPIDSDQTGFRGTGMVEVNNPRMAEARLQEQLAVVPQSSPPPTGPGPTAGEIYQNVQLLGDLTVAEFNHLKQAWTDWIAPQEGCAYCHQLDNMASDELYTKVVSRRMLEMNWTINEDWDEHVGETAVTCYTCHRGENVPQYGFYNSDAEAHGGSGMLGWTAGQNRPAEEVGLTSLPWDPFSDLIEGDDSIRVVGRTVLPEGAPIGSMQETERTYALMIHMSEALNVNCTYCHNSRNFSTWESSTPQRVSSWFGLEMVRQVNAEYVAPLGSILPPERHGPTGEGRKVNCTTCHQGLPQPIGGMSTIVNYPALQGRGKTAMSSDLHEEDFAAFASAELHQQQQSGDDD
;
A
#
# COMPACT_ATOMS: atom_id res chain seq x y z
N MET A 1 14.53 -48.26 -48.75
CA MET A 1 13.85 -47.98 -47.44
C MET A 1 14.75 -47.34 -46.40
N LYS A 2 15.94 -47.88 -46.08
CA LYS A 2 16.85 -47.31 -45.07
C LYS A 2 17.32 -45.87 -45.38
N ILE A 3 17.68 -45.57 -46.63
CA ILE A 3 18.14 -44.23 -47.05
C ILE A 3 17.02 -43.18 -46.90
N LEU A 4 15.77 -43.53 -47.22
CA LEU A 4 14.62 -42.66 -47.07
C LEU A 4 14.35 -42.28 -45.60
N VAL A 5 14.50 -43.26 -44.69
CA VAL A 5 14.37 -43.03 -43.24
C VAL A 5 15.45 -42.04 -42.72
N TRP A 6 16.68 -42.18 -43.20
CA TRP A 6 17.76 -41.25 -42.82
C TRP A 6 17.54 -39.84 -43.37
N ILE A 7 17.03 -39.71 -44.59
CA ILE A 7 16.70 -38.39 -45.17
C ILE A 7 15.56 -37.75 -44.41
N ILE A 8 14.50 -38.48 -44.09
CA ILE A 8 13.37 -37.94 -43.31
C ILE A 8 13.84 -37.54 -41.90
N GLY A 9 14.67 -38.38 -41.26
CA GLY A 9 15.24 -38.06 -39.94
C GLY A 9 16.10 -36.81 -39.95
N ALA A 10 16.92 -36.62 -40.99
CA ALA A 10 17.75 -35.44 -41.14
C ALA A 10 16.90 -34.16 -41.38
N ILE A 11 15.82 -34.25 -42.17
CA ILE A 11 14.90 -33.15 -42.44
C ILE A 11 14.16 -32.79 -41.15
N LEU A 12 13.62 -33.75 -40.42
CA LEU A 12 12.94 -33.52 -39.16
C LEU A 12 13.87 -32.92 -38.10
N GLY A 13 15.10 -33.39 -38.00
CA GLY A 13 16.11 -32.84 -37.13
C GLY A 13 16.47 -31.42 -37.49
N ALA A 14 16.65 -31.10 -38.77
CA ALA A 14 16.91 -29.73 -39.24
C ALA A 14 15.73 -28.81 -38.99
N LEU A 15 14.48 -29.27 -39.19
CA LEU A 15 13.27 -28.52 -38.87
C LEU A 15 13.13 -28.25 -37.37
N THR A 16 13.44 -29.26 -36.53
CA THR A 16 13.43 -29.10 -35.07
C THR A 16 14.46 -28.08 -34.60
N VAL A 17 15.68 -28.15 -35.15
CA VAL A 17 16.74 -27.17 -34.85
C VAL A 17 16.35 -25.78 -35.37
N ALA A 18 15.83 -25.67 -36.58
CA ALA A 18 15.34 -24.38 -37.11
C ALA A 18 14.20 -23.81 -36.25
N MET A 19 13.27 -24.67 -35.83
CA MET A 19 12.18 -24.27 -34.93
C MET A 19 12.70 -23.86 -33.55
N MET A 20 13.69 -24.54 -32.98
CA MET A 20 14.34 -24.13 -31.73
C MET A 20 15.10 -22.81 -31.85
N LEU A 21 15.71 -22.54 -33.01
CA LEU A 21 16.45 -21.31 -33.24
C LEU A 21 15.54 -20.11 -33.61
N THR A 22 14.35 -20.38 -34.11
CA THR A 22 13.42 -19.33 -34.59
C THR A 22 12.15 -19.20 -33.77
N ALA A 23 11.75 -20.24 -33.04
CA ALA A 23 10.55 -20.19 -32.21
C ALA A 23 10.87 -19.53 -30.87
N GLY A 24 10.60 -18.23 -30.79
CA GLY A 24 10.25 -17.63 -29.53
C GLY A 24 11.37 -17.36 -28.53
N TRP A 25 12.64 -17.29 -28.95
CA TRP A 25 13.65 -16.62 -28.15
C TRP A 25 13.56 -15.11 -28.37
N GLU A 26 12.34 -14.58 -28.22
CA GLU A 26 12.20 -13.13 -28.12
C GLU A 26 12.92 -12.73 -26.85
N VAL A 27 14.03 -12.04 -27.02
CA VAL A 27 14.60 -11.24 -25.93
C VAL A 27 13.50 -10.27 -25.52
N PRO A 28 13.06 -10.27 -24.27
CA PRO A 28 12.06 -9.32 -23.83
C PRO A 28 12.51 -7.91 -24.24
N PRO A 29 11.63 -7.05 -24.74
CA PRO A 29 12.00 -5.68 -24.99
C PRO A 29 12.47 -5.08 -23.66
N ILE A 30 13.71 -4.60 -23.66
CA ILE A 30 14.31 -3.97 -22.51
C ILE A 30 14.43 -2.49 -22.84
N ASP A 31 13.82 -1.66 -22.03
CA ASP A 31 14.05 -0.22 -22.00
C ASP A 31 14.96 0.10 -20.83
N SER A 32 15.91 1.00 -21.04
CA SER A 32 16.95 1.33 -20.06
C SER A 32 17.12 2.82 -19.96
N ASP A 33 16.66 3.39 -18.88
CA ASP A 33 16.79 4.81 -18.59
C ASP A 33 17.87 5.06 -17.56
N GLN A 34 18.79 5.97 -17.87
CA GLN A 34 19.79 6.39 -16.91
C GLN A 34 19.17 7.40 -15.94
N THR A 35 18.98 6.99 -14.68
CA THR A 35 18.29 7.77 -13.65
C THR A 35 19.23 8.68 -12.84
N GLY A 36 20.54 8.54 -12.95
CA GLY A 36 21.53 9.33 -12.23
C GLY A 36 22.58 9.98 -13.11
N PHE A 37 23.64 10.48 -12.49
CA PHE A 37 24.76 11.07 -13.22
C PHE A 37 25.43 10.07 -14.14
N ARG A 38 25.88 10.53 -15.29
CA ARG A 38 26.62 9.70 -16.25
C ARG A 38 27.79 8.97 -15.57
N GLY A 39 27.92 7.69 -15.84
CA GLY A 39 28.97 6.85 -15.28
C GLY A 39 28.76 6.41 -13.82
N THR A 40 27.61 6.67 -13.22
CA THR A 40 27.29 6.18 -11.87
C THR A 40 26.72 4.77 -11.85
N GLY A 41 26.36 4.20 -13.00
CA GLY A 41 25.71 2.88 -13.09
C GLY A 41 24.26 2.87 -12.60
N MET A 42 23.63 4.04 -12.50
CA MET A 42 22.22 4.17 -12.13
C MET A 42 21.36 4.05 -13.38
N VAL A 43 20.91 2.86 -13.65
CA VAL A 43 20.07 2.54 -14.81
C VAL A 43 18.82 1.82 -14.31
N GLU A 44 17.67 2.39 -14.62
CA GLU A 44 16.40 1.73 -14.49
C GLU A 44 16.20 0.83 -15.71
N VAL A 45 15.89 -0.43 -15.48
CA VAL A 45 15.70 -1.42 -16.55
C VAL A 45 14.29 -1.98 -16.41
N ASN A 46 13.48 -1.82 -17.42
CA ASN A 46 12.10 -2.29 -17.41
C ASN A 46 11.73 -3.03 -18.72
N ASN A 47 10.65 -3.77 -18.67
CA ASN A 47 10.01 -4.33 -19.84
C ASN A 47 8.81 -3.46 -20.21
N PRO A 48 8.88 -2.61 -21.25
CA PRO A 48 7.81 -1.66 -21.57
C PRO A 48 6.48 -2.34 -21.92
N ARG A 49 6.50 -3.56 -22.48
CA ARG A 49 5.25 -4.30 -22.76
C ARG A 49 4.55 -4.73 -21.48
N MET A 50 5.30 -5.15 -20.46
CA MET A 50 4.72 -5.54 -19.17
C MET A 50 4.23 -4.33 -18.39
N ALA A 51 4.99 -3.23 -18.41
CA ALA A 51 4.60 -1.98 -17.77
C ALA A 51 3.32 -1.42 -18.39
N GLU A 52 3.26 -1.36 -19.72
CA GLU A 52 2.06 -0.92 -20.44
C GLU A 52 0.86 -1.83 -20.20
N ALA A 53 1.04 -3.15 -20.24
CA ALA A 53 -0.06 -4.09 -19.99
C ALA A 53 -0.64 -3.92 -18.59
N ARG A 54 0.21 -3.76 -17.57
CA ARG A 54 -0.22 -3.51 -16.18
C ARG A 54 -0.94 -2.18 -16.04
N LEU A 55 -0.44 -1.13 -16.68
CA LEU A 55 -1.10 0.17 -16.71
C LEU A 55 -2.49 0.07 -17.33
N GLN A 56 -2.62 -0.57 -18.49
CA GLN A 56 -3.90 -0.72 -19.18
C GLN A 56 -4.88 -1.59 -18.37
N GLU A 57 -4.40 -2.63 -17.71
CA GLU A 57 -5.21 -3.45 -16.80
C GLU A 57 -5.80 -2.59 -15.67
N GLN A 58 -4.99 -1.75 -15.02
CA GLN A 58 -5.47 -0.87 -13.95
C GLN A 58 -6.42 0.21 -14.45
N LEU A 59 -6.13 0.81 -15.60
CA LEU A 59 -6.99 1.86 -16.17
C LEU A 59 -8.34 1.34 -16.65
N ALA A 60 -8.39 0.10 -17.13
CA ALA A 60 -9.62 -0.50 -17.67
C ALA A 60 -10.74 -0.67 -16.62
N VAL A 61 -10.38 -0.76 -15.35
CA VAL A 61 -11.32 -0.98 -14.24
C VAL A 61 -11.62 0.28 -13.42
N VAL A 62 -11.03 1.42 -13.79
CA VAL A 62 -11.33 2.69 -13.12
C VAL A 62 -12.77 3.09 -13.40
N PRO A 63 -13.61 3.31 -12.39
CA PRO A 63 -14.98 3.76 -12.60
C PRO A 63 -15.01 5.12 -13.30
N GLN A 64 -15.95 5.27 -14.21
CA GLN A 64 -16.17 6.56 -14.87
C GLN A 64 -16.67 7.58 -13.85
N SER A 65 -16.03 8.74 -13.79
CA SER A 65 -16.46 9.84 -12.95
C SER A 65 -17.13 10.93 -13.78
N SER A 66 -18.13 11.57 -13.20
CA SER A 66 -18.76 12.75 -13.78
C SER A 66 -18.25 14.01 -13.07
N PRO A 67 -18.27 15.18 -13.73
CA PRO A 67 -17.97 16.45 -13.07
C PRO A 67 -18.83 16.67 -11.82
N PRO A 68 -18.28 17.36 -10.79
CA PRO A 68 -19.04 17.64 -9.59
C PRO A 68 -20.26 18.51 -9.92
N PRO A 69 -21.40 18.30 -9.24
CA PRO A 69 -22.54 19.18 -9.35
C PRO A 69 -22.17 20.60 -9.00
N THR A 70 -22.72 21.56 -9.73
CA THR A 70 -22.49 22.99 -9.49
C THR A 70 -23.80 23.70 -9.19
N GLY A 71 -23.77 24.68 -8.32
CA GLY A 71 -24.91 25.55 -8.01
C GLY A 71 -25.29 25.53 -6.54
N PRO A 72 -26.09 26.53 -6.10
CA PRO A 72 -26.56 26.62 -4.73
C PRO A 72 -27.61 25.56 -4.44
N GLY A 73 -27.62 25.08 -3.21
CA GLY A 73 -28.60 24.09 -2.71
C GLY A 73 -28.55 24.00 -1.21
N PRO A 74 -29.51 23.35 -0.58
CA PRO A 74 -29.43 23.08 0.85
C PRO A 74 -28.21 22.18 1.14
N THR A 75 -27.62 22.34 2.31
CA THR A 75 -26.49 21.51 2.72
C THR A 75 -26.95 20.12 3.19
N ALA A 76 -26.04 19.16 3.14
CA ALA A 76 -26.31 17.81 3.61
C ALA A 76 -26.62 17.79 5.10
N GLY A 77 -25.97 18.65 5.90
CA GLY A 77 -26.23 18.78 7.33
C GLY A 77 -27.60 19.37 7.67
N GLU A 78 -28.18 20.20 6.76
CA GLU A 78 -29.54 20.73 6.92
C GLU A 78 -30.63 19.70 6.60
N ILE A 79 -30.37 18.80 5.66
CA ILE A 79 -31.39 17.86 5.14
C ILE A 79 -31.29 16.47 5.75
N TYR A 80 -30.06 15.97 5.91
CA TYR A 80 -29.82 14.62 6.41
C TYR A 80 -29.44 14.59 7.89
N GLN A 81 -29.79 13.53 8.56
CA GLN A 81 -29.44 13.29 9.96
C GLN A 81 -28.10 12.57 10.07
N ASN A 82 -27.35 12.88 11.13
CA ASN A 82 -26.07 12.23 11.47
C ASN A 82 -25.00 12.34 10.38
N VAL A 83 -24.94 13.51 9.71
CA VAL A 83 -23.84 13.85 8.81
C VAL A 83 -22.77 14.58 9.61
N GLN A 84 -21.70 13.86 9.98
CA GLN A 84 -20.68 14.39 10.91
C GLN A 84 -19.54 15.13 10.20
N LEU A 85 -19.12 14.68 9.01
CA LEU A 85 -17.90 15.16 8.35
C LEU A 85 -18.13 15.94 7.06
N LEU A 86 -19.25 15.77 6.38
CA LEU A 86 -19.54 16.32 5.05
C LEU A 86 -20.81 17.20 5.07
N GLY A 87 -21.14 17.75 6.21
CA GLY A 87 -22.39 18.48 6.41
C GLY A 87 -22.49 19.79 5.64
N ASP A 88 -21.39 20.39 5.28
CA ASP A 88 -21.27 21.66 4.53
C ASP A 88 -21.42 21.49 3.01
N LEU A 89 -21.30 20.26 2.50
CA LEU A 89 -21.56 20.00 1.08
C LEU A 89 -23.05 20.22 0.76
N THR A 90 -23.32 20.73 -0.43
CA THR A 90 -24.70 20.67 -0.94
C THR A 90 -25.18 19.22 -1.04
N VAL A 91 -26.48 18.99 -0.94
CA VAL A 91 -27.07 17.65 -1.10
C VAL A 91 -26.63 16.99 -2.42
N ALA A 92 -26.47 17.77 -3.48
CA ALA A 92 -26.03 17.26 -4.78
C ALA A 92 -24.56 16.79 -4.73
N GLU A 93 -23.65 17.56 -4.17
CA GLU A 93 -22.25 17.19 -4.01
C GLU A 93 -22.07 16.01 -3.06
N PHE A 94 -22.81 15.99 -1.95
CA PHE A 94 -22.82 14.90 -1.01
C PHE A 94 -23.24 13.58 -1.67
N ASN A 95 -24.36 13.59 -2.40
CA ASN A 95 -24.84 12.38 -3.10
C ASN A 95 -23.90 11.95 -4.24
N HIS A 96 -23.30 12.89 -4.95
CA HIS A 96 -22.29 12.62 -5.96
C HIS A 96 -21.08 11.87 -5.36
N LEU A 97 -20.56 12.36 -4.24
CA LEU A 97 -19.45 11.68 -3.54
C LEU A 97 -19.87 10.33 -2.97
N LYS A 98 -21.06 10.21 -2.39
CA LYS A 98 -21.56 8.92 -1.84
C LYS A 98 -21.76 7.86 -2.94
N GLN A 99 -22.19 8.27 -4.13
CA GLN A 99 -22.26 7.34 -5.27
C GLN A 99 -20.86 6.84 -5.64
N ALA A 100 -19.88 7.73 -5.72
CA ALA A 100 -18.51 7.35 -6.01
C ALA A 100 -17.94 6.40 -4.95
N TRP A 101 -18.20 6.63 -3.65
CA TRP A 101 -17.79 5.71 -2.61
C TRP A 101 -18.40 4.32 -2.76
N THR A 102 -19.67 4.24 -3.15
CA THR A 102 -20.33 2.96 -3.46
C THR A 102 -19.59 2.23 -4.58
N ASP A 103 -19.29 2.92 -5.66
CA ASP A 103 -18.60 2.34 -6.82
C ASP A 103 -17.15 1.94 -6.50
N TRP A 104 -16.50 2.65 -5.58
CA TRP A 104 -15.10 2.43 -5.22
C TRP A 104 -14.86 1.38 -4.15
N ILE A 105 -15.85 1.14 -3.28
CA ILE A 105 -15.68 0.33 -2.05
C ILE A 105 -16.64 -0.85 -2.02
N ALA A 106 -17.88 -0.68 -2.45
CA ALA A 106 -18.93 -1.68 -2.30
C ALA A 106 -19.88 -1.74 -3.50
N PRO A 107 -19.36 -1.95 -4.73
CA PRO A 107 -20.19 -1.94 -5.94
C PRO A 107 -21.24 -3.05 -5.97
N GLN A 108 -21.04 -4.15 -5.23
CA GLN A 108 -21.98 -5.26 -5.17
C GLN A 108 -23.10 -5.01 -4.15
N GLU A 109 -22.75 -4.56 -2.93
CA GLU A 109 -23.69 -4.36 -1.82
C GLU A 109 -24.40 -3.00 -1.89
N GLY A 110 -23.80 -2.05 -2.56
CA GLY A 110 -24.33 -0.71 -2.68
C GLY A 110 -24.37 0.03 -1.34
N CYS A 111 -25.37 0.87 -1.16
CA CYS A 111 -25.52 1.67 0.08
C CYS A 111 -25.72 0.80 1.33
N ALA A 112 -26.21 -0.45 1.16
CA ALA A 112 -26.45 -1.37 2.28
C ALA A 112 -25.16 -1.82 2.98
N TYR A 113 -24.00 -1.68 2.36
CA TYR A 113 -22.72 -1.99 3.00
C TYR A 113 -22.44 -1.11 4.21
N CYS A 114 -22.79 0.18 4.14
CA CYS A 114 -22.54 1.15 5.20
C CYS A 114 -23.79 1.61 5.93
N HIS A 115 -24.99 1.40 5.38
CA HIS A 115 -26.22 1.94 5.90
C HIS A 115 -27.31 0.89 6.10
N GLN A 116 -28.05 1.00 7.19
CA GLN A 116 -29.34 0.36 7.30
C GLN A 116 -30.33 1.12 6.40
N LEU A 117 -30.92 0.43 5.41
CA LEU A 117 -31.73 1.08 4.36
C LEU A 117 -33.04 1.70 4.89
N ASP A 118 -33.53 1.21 6.01
CA ASP A 118 -34.70 1.74 6.73
C ASP A 118 -34.35 2.88 7.69
N ASN A 119 -33.07 3.00 8.09
CA ASN A 119 -32.57 4.08 8.95
C ASN A 119 -31.13 4.47 8.56
N MET A 120 -30.98 5.25 7.50
CA MET A 120 -29.68 5.70 6.97
C MET A 120 -28.85 6.48 8.01
N ALA A 121 -29.48 7.03 9.05
CA ALA A 121 -28.80 7.78 10.11
C ALA A 121 -28.17 6.88 11.18
N SER A 122 -28.57 5.61 11.28
CA SER A 122 -28.03 4.67 12.27
C SER A 122 -26.52 4.45 12.12
N ASP A 123 -25.82 4.32 13.23
CA ASP A 123 -24.39 3.94 13.32
C ASP A 123 -24.18 2.48 13.78
N GLU A 124 -25.20 1.66 13.75
CA GLU A 124 -25.12 0.25 14.15
C GLU A 124 -24.17 -0.58 13.25
N LEU A 125 -24.05 -0.20 11.97
CA LEU A 125 -23.10 -0.86 11.08
C LEU A 125 -21.70 -0.27 11.29
N TYR A 126 -20.78 -1.10 11.75
CA TYR A 126 -19.37 -0.71 11.94
C TYR A 126 -18.75 -0.11 10.69
N THR A 127 -19.13 -0.59 9.51
CA THR A 127 -18.63 -0.08 8.21
C THR A 127 -18.89 1.42 8.00
N LYS A 128 -20.00 1.95 8.55
CA LYS A 128 -20.28 3.38 8.52
C LYS A 128 -19.32 4.18 9.43
N VAL A 129 -19.02 3.65 10.61
CA VAL A 129 -18.05 4.24 11.54
C VAL A 129 -16.67 4.21 10.93
N VAL A 130 -16.25 3.05 10.40
CA VAL A 130 -14.98 2.89 9.68
C VAL A 130 -14.87 3.86 8.51
N SER A 131 -15.94 4.07 7.72
CA SER A 131 -15.90 4.97 6.56
C SER A 131 -15.60 6.42 6.93
N ARG A 132 -16.04 6.90 8.10
CA ARG A 132 -15.67 8.23 8.60
C ARG A 132 -14.18 8.31 8.90
N ARG A 133 -13.64 7.31 9.59
CA ARG A 133 -12.21 7.25 9.90
C ARG A 133 -11.34 7.19 8.63
N MET A 134 -11.79 6.44 7.63
CA MET A 134 -11.12 6.38 6.32
C MET A 134 -11.18 7.72 5.57
N LEU A 135 -12.24 8.50 5.72
CA LEU A 135 -12.31 9.85 5.16
C LEU A 135 -11.31 10.80 5.83
N GLU A 136 -11.21 10.77 7.16
CA GLU A 136 -10.22 11.56 7.90
C GLU A 136 -8.79 11.18 7.48
N MET A 137 -8.51 9.89 7.36
CA MET A 137 -7.25 9.39 6.82
C MET A 137 -6.97 9.92 5.41
N ASN A 138 -7.97 9.90 4.53
CA ASN A 138 -7.83 10.40 3.16
C ASN A 138 -7.47 11.89 3.14
N TRP A 139 -8.11 12.70 3.99
CA TRP A 139 -7.78 14.10 4.13
C TRP A 139 -6.35 14.31 4.64
N THR A 140 -5.95 13.59 5.69
CA THR A 140 -4.57 13.66 6.21
C THR A 140 -3.54 13.30 5.15
N ILE A 141 -3.77 12.25 4.36
CA ILE A 141 -2.87 11.90 3.27
C ILE A 141 -2.75 13.03 2.25
N ASN A 142 -3.86 13.65 1.87
CA ASN A 142 -3.87 14.70 0.84
C ASN A 142 -3.39 16.06 1.34
N GLU A 143 -3.56 16.37 2.63
CA GLU A 143 -3.16 17.65 3.22
C GLU A 143 -1.71 17.65 3.74
N ASP A 144 -1.27 16.55 4.36
CA ASP A 144 -0.03 16.51 5.13
C ASP A 144 1.11 15.76 4.39
N TRP A 145 0.81 15.03 3.30
CA TRP A 145 1.79 14.19 2.58
C TRP A 145 1.88 14.51 1.09
N ASP A 146 1.76 15.76 0.73
CA ASP A 146 1.85 16.23 -0.66
C ASP A 146 3.25 15.98 -1.28
N GLU A 147 4.31 15.89 -0.50
CA GLU A 147 5.64 15.48 -0.95
C GLU A 147 5.68 14.05 -1.50
N HIS A 148 4.71 13.20 -1.11
CA HIS A 148 4.57 11.85 -1.63
C HIS A 148 3.47 11.73 -2.69
N VAL A 149 2.26 12.21 -2.36
CA VAL A 149 1.10 12.01 -3.24
C VAL A 149 0.98 13.06 -4.34
N GLY A 150 1.60 14.23 -4.15
CA GLY A 150 1.64 15.33 -5.12
C GLY A 150 0.26 15.77 -5.60
N GLU A 151 0.22 16.38 -6.77
CA GLU A 151 -1.02 16.84 -7.40
C GLU A 151 -1.99 15.69 -7.78
N THR A 152 -1.49 14.45 -7.85
CA THR A 152 -2.33 13.28 -8.14
C THR A 152 -3.30 13.02 -7.02
N ALA A 153 -2.87 13.22 -5.77
CA ALA A 153 -3.59 12.98 -4.54
C ALA A 153 -4.17 11.53 -4.47
N VAL A 154 -4.91 11.22 -3.43
CA VAL A 154 -5.54 9.90 -3.26
C VAL A 154 -7.04 10.03 -3.06
N THR A 155 -7.77 9.02 -3.51
CA THR A 155 -9.19 8.81 -3.22
C THR A 155 -9.36 7.41 -2.63
N CYS A 156 -10.56 7.08 -2.15
CA CYS A 156 -10.85 5.72 -1.68
C CYS A 156 -10.53 4.67 -2.76
N TYR A 157 -10.73 5.00 -4.04
CA TYR A 157 -10.42 4.10 -5.14
C TYR A 157 -8.93 3.76 -5.24
N THR A 158 -8.04 4.66 -4.86
CA THR A 158 -6.59 4.44 -4.93
C THR A 158 -6.15 3.14 -4.24
N CYS A 159 -6.77 2.82 -3.11
CA CYS A 159 -6.49 1.62 -2.32
C CYS A 159 -7.54 0.51 -2.51
N HIS A 160 -8.84 0.85 -2.52
CA HIS A 160 -9.94 -0.13 -2.50
C HIS A 160 -10.22 -0.80 -3.84
N ARG A 161 -10.09 -0.08 -4.97
CA ARG A 161 -10.25 -0.65 -6.33
C ARG A 161 -11.54 -1.43 -6.57
N GLY A 162 -12.65 -1.04 -5.90
CA GLY A 162 -13.93 -1.73 -5.98
C GLY A 162 -14.13 -2.85 -4.96
N GLU A 163 -13.21 -2.99 -4.02
CA GLU A 163 -13.24 -4.01 -2.97
C GLU A 163 -13.52 -3.40 -1.60
N ASN A 164 -14.32 -4.10 -0.79
CA ASN A 164 -14.68 -3.68 0.57
C ASN A 164 -13.45 -3.50 1.48
N VAL A 165 -12.43 -4.32 1.27
CA VAL A 165 -11.13 -4.23 1.91
C VAL A 165 -10.08 -4.23 0.81
N PRO A 166 -9.09 -3.33 0.84
CA PRO A 166 -8.01 -3.34 -0.14
C PRO A 166 -7.40 -4.73 -0.30
N GLN A 167 -7.21 -5.16 -1.54
CA GLN A 167 -6.69 -6.50 -1.85
C GLN A 167 -5.31 -6.73 -1.24
N TYR A 168 -4.46 -5.72 -1.29
CA TYR A 168 -3.09 -5.76 -0.77
C TYR A 168 -3.00 -5.02 0.56
N GLY A 169 -2.52 -5.70 1.56
CA GLY A 169 -2.31 -5.23 2.91
C GLY A 169 -1.71 -6.37 3.72
N PHE A 170 -1.30 -6.13 4.93
CA PHE A 170 -0.69 -7.14 5.76
C PHE A 170 -1.38 -7.28 7.12
N TYR A 171 -1.15 -8.39 7.76
CA TYR A 171 -1.40 -8.64 9.17
C TYR A 171 -0.08 -8.91 9.85
N ASN A 172 0.01 -8.68 11.14
CA ASN A 172 1.19 -9.04 11.90
C ASN A 172 1.43 -10.54 11.79
N SER A 173 2.68 -10.91 11.65
CA SER A 173 3.00 -12.32 11.58
C SER A 173 2.92 -12.93 12.97
N ASP A 174 2.23 -14.04 13.08
CA ASP A 174 2.39 -14.95 14.21
C ASP A 174 3.68 -15.77 14.02
N ALA A 175 4.83 -15.09 14.13
CA ALA A 175 6.13 -15.71 13.91
C ALA A 175 6.41 -16.83 14.93
N GLU A 176 5.84 -16.74 16.13
CA GLU A 176 5.99 -17.74 17.18
C GLU A 176 5.16 -19.00 16.90
N ALA A 177 3.97 -18.89 16.33
CA ALA A 177 3.14 -20.05 15.98
C ALA A 177 3.79 -20.94 14.91
N HIS A 178 4.73 -20.42 14.17
CA HIS A 178 5.53 -21.16 13.19
C HIS A 178 6.85 -21.67 13.78
N GLY A 179 7.00 -21.67 15.11
CA GLY A 179 8.16 -22.11 15.90
C GLY A 179 8.62 -23.54 15.67
N GLY A 180 8.87 -23.87 14.44
CA GLY A 180 9.49 -25.08 13.98
C GLY A 180 10.96 -24.86 13.74
N SER A 181 11.75 -25.17 14.69
CA SER A 181 13.18 -25.40 14.58
C SER A 181 14.04 -24.22 14.07
N GLY A 182 14.76 -23.59 14.96
CA GLY A 182 15.86 -22.66 14.66
C GLY A 182 16.95 -23.18 13.73
N MET A 183 16.78 -24.39 13.17
CA MET A 183 17.71 -25.02 12.23
C MET A 183 17.67 -24.41 10.82
N LEU A 184 16.58 -23.70 10.45
CA LEU A 184 16.44 -23.10 9.12
C LEU A 184 16.19 -21.59 9.15
N GLY A 185 16.42 -20.91 10.26
CA GLY A 185 16.18 -19.48 10.38
C GLY A 185 14.71 -19.07 10.49
N TRP A 186 13.81 -20.01 10.74
CA TRP A 186 12.36 -19.74 10.80
C TRP A 186 11.95 -18.88 12.00
N THR A 187 12.70 -18.95 13.09
CA THR A 187 12.49 -18.07 14.27
C THR A 187 12.74 -16.59 13.97
N ALA A 188 13.55 -16.30 12.93
CA ALA A 188 13.78 -14.94 12.45
C ALA A 188 12.89 -14.57 11.26
N GLY A 189 11.89 -15.38 10.94
CA GLY A 189 10.99 -15.15 9.82
C GLY A 189 11.59 -15.39 8.43
N GLN A 190 12.74 -16.03 8.35
CA GLN A 190 13.45 -16.29 7.10
C GLN A 190 13.04 -17.61 6.43
N ASN A 191 13.44 -17.77 5.17
CA ASN A 191 13.28 -19.01 4.38
C ASN A 191 11.82 -19.45 4.17
N ARG A 192 10.87 -18.54 4.34
CA ARG A 192 9.47 -18.72 3.96
C ARG A 192 9.18 -17.83 2.77
N PRO A 193 8.99 -18.37 1.57
CA PRO A 193 8.63 -17.55 0.41
C PRO A 193 7.31 -16.82 0.67
N ALA A 194 7.31 -15.50 0.48
CA ALA A 194 6.13 -14.66 0.58
C ALA A 194 6.13 -13.66 -0.57
N GLU A 195 4.96 -13.43 -1.15
CA GLU A 195 4.83 -12.49 -2.28
C GLU A 195 5.18 -11.07 -1.86
N GLU A 196 4.92 -10.72 -0.61
CA GLU A 196 5.20 -9.40 -0.02
C GLU A 196 6.68 -9.01 -0.10
N VAL A 197 7.57 -10.01 -0.16
CA VAL A 197 9.03 -9.82 -0.24
C VAL A 197 9.63 -10.50 -1.47
N GLY A 198 8.88 -10.57 -2.57
CA GLY A 198 9.35 -11.07 -3.87
C GLY A 198 9.77 -12.53 -3.85
N LEU A 199 9.14 -13.38 -3.04
CA LEU A 199 9.43 -14.82 -2.89
C LEU A 199 10.89 -15.11 -2.49
N THR A 200 11.56 -14.18 -1.83
CA THR A 200 12.95 -14.34 -1.35
C THR A 200 13.02 -15.14 -0.06
N SER A 201 14.24 -15.50 0.37
CA SER A 201 14.48 -16.09 1.70
C SER A 201 14.64 -15.06 2.82
N LEU A 202 14.43 -13.79 2.54
CA LEU A 202 14.43 -12.72 3.53
C LEU A 202 13.23 -12.85 4.49
N PRO A 203 13.24 -12.15 5.63
CA PRO A 203 12.09 -12.14 6.53
C PRO A 203 10.80 -11.75 5.79
N TRP A 204 9.74 -12.57 5.94
CA TRP A 204 8.47 -12.33 5.24
C TRP A 204 7.64 -11.20 5.85
N ASP A 205 7.95 -10.78 7.08
CA ASP A 205 7.32 -9.66 7.75
C ASP A 205 8.35 -8.58 8.11
N PRO A 206 8.70 -7.71 7.14
CA PRO A 206 9.44 -6.49 7.44
C PRO A 206 8.52 -5.36 7.90
N PHE A 207 7.21 -5.58 7.96
CA PHE A 207 6.21 -4.53 8.10
C PHE A 207 5.94 -4.17 9.55
N SER A 208 5.79 -5.18 10.42
CA SER A 208 5.44 -4.97 11.83
C SER A 208 6.41 -4.04 12.54
N ASP A 209 7.72 -4.21 12.35
CA ASP A 209 8.73 -3.38 12.99
C ASP A 209 8.97 -2.06 12.24
N LEU A 210 8.87 -2.07 10.89
CA LEU A 210 9.38 -0.98 10.05
C LEU A 210 8.30 -0.02 9.51
N ILE A 211 7.05 -0.47 9.34
CA ILE A 211 5.97 0.38 8.82
C ILE A 211 4.66 0.36 9.64
N GLU A 212 4.54 -0.49 10.63
CA GLU A 212 3.60 -0.32 11.73
C GLU A 212 4.33 0.30 12.93
N GLY A 213 5.47 -0.29 13.32
CA GLY A 213 6.42 0.33 14.23
C GLY A 213 7.25 1.44 13.56
N ASP A 214 8.09 2.07 14.35
CA ASP A 214 8.96 3.18 13.95
C ASP A 214 10.45 2.80 13.96
N ASP A 215 10.77 1.51 13.93
CA ASP A 215 12.14 1.03 13.92
C ASP A 215 12.93 1.62 12.73
N SER A 216 14.21 1.93 13.00
CA SER A 216 15.05 2.53 11.98
C SER A 216 15.32 1.57 10.82
N ILE A 217 14.97 1.99 9.61
CA ILE A 217 15.36 1.28 8.37
C ILE A 217 16.84 1.42 8.05
N ARG A 218 17.56 2.30 8.77
CA ARG A 218 18.98 2.55 8.53
C ARG A 218 19.83 1.57 9.33
N VAL A 219 20.48 0.65 8.63
CA VAL A 219 21.43 -0.28 9.22
C VAL A 219 22.84 0.25 9.05
N VAL A 220 23.59 0.30 10.14
CA VAL A 220 24.97 0.80 10.16
C VAL A 220 25.91 -0.27 10.70
N GLY A 221 26.94 -0.62 9.93
CA GLY A 221 27.91 -1.66 10.32
C GLY A 221 28.82 -1.27 11.50
N ARG A 222 29.28 -2.28 12.22
CA ARG A 222 30.05 -2.13 13.48
C ARG A 222 31.39 -1.43 13.37
N THR A 223 32.05 -1.47 12.21
CA THR A 223 33.48 -1.16 12.06
C THR A 223 33.81 0.32 11.98
N VAL A 224 32.84 1.21 11.89
CA VAL A 224 33.04 2.65 11.62
C VAL A 224 32.24 3.55 12.56
N LEU A 225 31.66 2.99 13.61
CA LEU A 225 30.78 3.77 14.49
C LEU A 225 31.52 4.34 15.69
N PRO A 226 31.18 5.59 16.09
CA PRO A 226 31.56 6.11 17.39
C PRO A 226 31.03 5.22 18.52
N GLU A 227 31.71 5.22 19.64
CA GLU A 227 31.28 4.52 20.85
C GLU A 227 29.85 4.95 21.25
N GLY A 228 28.97 3.97 21.52
CA GLY A 228 27.56 4.22 21.88
C GLY A 228 26.57 4.36 20.72
N ALA A 229 27.01 4.24 19.47
CA ALA A 229 26.07 4.23 18.33
C ALA A 229 25.31 2.88 18.21
N PRO A 230 24.07 2.88 17.67
CA PRO A 230 23.32 1.65 17.43
C PRO A 230 24.11 0.71 16.53
N ILE A 231 24.10 -0.57 16.86
CA ILE A 231 24.81 -1.60 16.09
C ILE A 231 23.78 -2.42 15.34
N GLY A 232 23.74 -2.27 14.01
CA GLY A 232 22.92 -3.11 13.17
C GLY A 232 23.36 -4.56 13.22
N SER A 233 22.41 -5.44 13.49
CA SER A 233 22.58 -6.88 13.37
C SER A 233 22.40 -7.33 11.92
N MET A 234 22.77 -8.58 11.63
CA MET A 234 22.47 -9.19 10.33
C MET A 234 20.96 -9.29 10.11
N GLN A 235 20.20 -9.58 11.16
CA GLN A 235 18.74 -9.68 11.10
C GLN A 235 18.07 -8.33 10.78
N GLU A 236 18.55 -7.24 11.36
CA GLU A 236 18.08 -5.89 11.03
C GLU A 236 18.38 -5.54 9.55
N THR A 237 19.60 -5.92 9.08
CA THR A 237 19.94 -5.74 7.66
C THR A 237 18.98 -6.51 6.75
N GLU A 238 18.67 -7.75 7.11
CA GLU A 238 17.77 -8.60 6.34
C GLU A 238 16.32 -8.07 6.34
N ARG A 239 15.84 -7.55 7.48
CA ARG A 239 14.51 -6.89 7.53
C ARG A 239 14.45 -5.64 6.65
N THR A 240 15.44 -4.77 6.78
CA THR A 240 15.51 -3.58 5.91
C THR A 240 15.57 -3.97 4.45
N TYR A 241 16.35 -5.01 4.10
CA TYR A 241 16.44 -5.48 2.73
C TYR A 241 15.11 -6.09 2.27
N ALA A 242 14.40 -6.83 3.12
CA ALA A 242 13.07 -7.34 2.81
C ALA A 242 12.08 -6.20 2.50
N LEU A 243 12.10 -5.13 3.30
CA LEU A 243 11.31 -3.93 3.02
C LEU A 243 11.69 -3.28 1.67
N MET A 244 12.98 -3.20 1.35
CA MET A 244 13.42 -2.65 0.05
C MET A 244 12.97 -3.52 -1.13
N ILE A 245 12.98 -4.85 -0.98
CA ILE A 245 12.40 -5.76 -1.99
C ILE A 245 10.91 -5.52 -2.13
N HIS A 246 10.17 -5.43 -0.99
CA HIS A 246 8.74 -5.10 -1.04
C HIS A 246 8.47 -3.79 -1.78
N MET A 247 9.22 -2.74 -1.50
CA MET A 247 9.07 -1.45 -2.20
C MET A 247 9.34 -1.58 -3.70
N SER A 248 10.39 -2.32 -4.07
CA SER A 248 10.73 -2.58 -5.48
C SER A 248 9.61 -3.33 -6.20
N GLU A 249 9.06 -4.38 -5.59
CA GLU A 249 7.93 -5.14 -6.14
C GLU A 249 6.65 -4.30 -6.22
N ALA A 250 6.35 -3.55 -5.14
CA ALA A 250 5.17 -2.69 -5.07
C ALA A 250 5.14 -1.61 -6.16
N LEU A 251 6.31 -1.09 -6.55
CA LEU A 251 6.47 -0.08 -7.60
C LEU A 251 6.84 -0.70 -8.95
N ASN A 252 7.24 -1.97 -8.99
CA ASN A 252 7.82 -2.64 -10.16
C ASN A 252 9.03 -1.90 -10.73
N VAL A 253 9.97 -1.55 -9.86
CA VAL A 253 11.21 -0.84 -10.20
C VAL A 253 12.42 -1.58 -9.64
N ASN A 254 13.61 -1.32 -10.16
CA ASN A 254 14.83 -1.84 -9.57
C ASN A 254 15.41 -0.91 -8.48
N CYS A 255 16.44 -1.37 -7.79
CA CYS A 255 17.06 -0.62 -6.68
C CYS A 255 17.60 0.76 -7.12
N THR A 256 18.01 0.90 -8.37
CA THR A 256 18.61 2.14 -8.90
C THR A 256 17.58 3.21 -9.25
N TYR A 257 16.30 2.89 -9.17
CA TYR A 257 15.23 3.88 -9.22
C TYR A 257 15.35 4.89 -8.06
N CYS A 258 15.74 4.41 -6.86
CA CYS A 258 15.92 5.24 -5.67
C CYS A 258 17.38 5.41 -5.26
N HIS A 259 18.23 4.38 -5.39
CA HIS A 259 19.57 4.33 -4.82
C HIS A 259 20.68 4.46 -5.87
N ASN A 260 21.80 5.05 -5.48
CA ASN A 260 23.04 4.91 -6.22
C ASN A 260 23.68 3.55 -5.91
N SER A 261 23.89 2.72 -6.92
CA SER A 261 24.45 1.38 -6.77
C SER A 261 25.89 1.35 -6.21
N ARG A 262 26.62 2.45 -6.25
CA ARG A 262 27.95 2.57 -5.64
C ARG A 262 27.90 2.75 -4.12
N ASN A 263 26.84 3.37 -3.62
CA ASN A 263 26.66 3.59 -2.20
C ASN A 263 25.19 3.75 -1.85
N PHE A 264 24.55 2.66 -1.45
CA PHE A 264 23.13 2.63 -1.07
C PHE A 264 22.81 3.49 0.15
N SER A 265 23.77 3.78 1.00
CA SER A 265 23.53 4.51 2.25
C SER A 265 23.50 6.04 2.07
N THR A 266 24.17 6.59 1.04
CA THR A 266 24.24 8.04 0.85
C THR A 266 23.02 8.61 0.16
N TRP A 267 22.57 9.76 0.65
CA TRP A 267 21.48 10.53 0.05
C TRP A 267 21.94 11.37 -1.14
N GLU A 268 23.14 11.92 -1.08
CA GLU A 268 23.70 12.91 -2.01
C GLU A 268 23.74 12.45 -3.47
N SER A 269 23.91 11.15 -3.68
CA SER A 269 23.97 10.58 -5.02
C SER A 269 22.71 9.82 -5.41
N SER A 270 21.68 9.86 -4.57
CA SER A 270 20.39 9.20 -4.82
C SER A 270 19.51 10.03 -5.74
N THR A 271 18.51 9.40 -6.33
CA THR A 271 17.51 10.08 -7.14
C THR A 271 16.47 10.80 -6.23
N PRO A 272 15.72 11.77 -6.77
CA PRO A 272 14.61 12.40 -6.03
C PRO A 272 13.55 11.41 -5.55
N GLN A 273 13.36 10.30 -6.27
CA GLN A 273 12.42 9.24 -5.92
C GLN A 273 12.69 8.63 -4.53
N ARG A 274 13.96 8.61 -4.11
CA ARG A 274 14.30 8.17 -2.74
C ARG A 274 13.71 9.07 -1.68
N VAL A 275 13.69 10.39 -1.91
CA VAL A 275 13.09 11.36 -0.99
C VAL A 275 11.59 11.17 -0.92
N SER A 276 10.92 11.09 -2.08
CA SER A 276 9.48 10.81 -2.13
C SER A 276 9.13 9.48 -1.46
N SER A 277 9.95 8.43 -1.65
CA SER A 277 9.74 7.14 -1.00
C SER A 277 9.91 7.20 0.52
N TRP A 278 10.76 8.07 1.03
CA TRP A 278 10.89 8.32 2.46
C TRP A 278 9.60 8.92 3.04
N PHE A 279 9.07 9.96 2.40
CA PHE A 279 7.79 10.53 2.81
C PHE A 279 6.66 9.50 2.73
N GLY A 280 6.66 8.64 1.71
CA GLY A 280 5.71 7.54 1.61
C GLY A 280 5.81 6.53 2.74
N LEU A 281 7.02 6.22 3.22
CA LEU A 281 7.23 5.36 4.38
C LEU A 281 6.64 5.99 5.64
N GLU A 282 6.95 7.26 5.92
CA GLU A 282 6.45 7.97 7.10
C GLU A 282 4.92 8.14 7.04
N MET A 283 4.37 8.42 5.85
CA MET A 283 2.92 8.45 5.62
C MET A 283 2.26 7.11 5.98
N VAL A 284 2.82 5.98 5.53
CA VAL A 284 2.27 4.65 5.83
C VAL A 284 2.34 4.33 7.31
N ARG A 285 3.41 4.74 8.00
CA ARG A 285 3.53 4.64 9.46
C ARG A 285 2.39 5.38 10.16
N GLN A 286 2.17 6.65 9.81
CA GLN A 286 1.09 7.44 10.37
C GLN A 286 -0.28 6.82 10.06
N VAL A 287 -0.51 6.42 8.82
CA VAL A 287 -1.77 5.77 8.41
C VAL A 287 -2.05 4.52 9.24
N ASN A 288 -1.05 3.67 9.43
CA ASN A 288 -1.22 2.46 10.22
C ASN A 288 -1.45 2.76 11.71
N ALA A 289 -0.62 3.63 12.31
CA ALA A 289 -0.68 3.92 13.73
C ALA A 289 -1.94 4.71 14.13
N GLU A 290 -2.28 5.76 13.37
CA GLU A 290 -3.33 6.68 13.77
C GLU A 290 -4.71 6.29 13.26
N TYR A 291 -4.80 5.66 12.07
CA TYR A 291 -6.09 5.42 11.41
C TYR A 291 -6.50 3.95 11.37
N VAL A 292 -5.56 3.04 11.10
CA VAL A 292 -5.90 1.63 10.87
C VAL A 292 -5.84 0.79 12.14
N ALA A 293 -4.77 0.90 12.93
CA ALA A 293 -4.62 0.13 14.16
C ALA A 293 -5.78 0.34 15.16
N PRO A 294 -6.26 1.58 15.39
CA PRO A 294 -7.39 1.81 16.29
C PRO A 294 -8.71 1.14 15.86
N LEU A 295 -8.86 0.81 14.58
CA LEU A 295 -10.05 0.12 14.10
C LEU A 295 -10.14 -1.33 14.58
N GLY A 296 -9.06 -1.93 15.06
CA GLY A 296 -9.06 -3.31 15.55
C GLY A 296 -10.18 -3.60 16.54
N SER A 297 -10.47 -2.65 17.44
CA SER A 297 -11.55 -2.78 18.43
C SER A 297 -12.98 -2.69 17.87
N ILE A 298 -13.13 -2.14 16.65
CA ILE A 298 -14.43 -1.91 16.00
C ILE A 298 -14.72 -3.02 14.98
N LEU A 299 -13.66 -3.61 14.42
CA LEU A 299 -13.78 -4.62 13.38
C LEU A 299 -14.35 -5.94 13.96
N PRO A 300 -15.21 -6.64 13.21
CA PRO A 300 -15.70 -7.94 13.63
C PRO A 300 -14.58 -9.00 13.50
N PRO A 301 -14.69 -10.12 14.26
CA PRO A 301 -13.64 -11.14 14.34
C PRO A 301 -13.16 -11.70 12.98
N GLU A 302 -14.03 -11.76 11.98
CA GLU A 302 -13.71 -12.23 10.63
C GLU A 302 -12.82 -11.25 9.83
N ARG A 303 -12.59 -10.06 10.36
CA ARG A 303 -11.72 -9.04 9.80
C ARG A 303 -10.38 -8.93 10.53
N HIS A 304 -10.19 -9.73 11.56
CA HIS A 304 -8.96 -9.77 12.34
C HIS A 304 -7.94 -10.71 11.71
N GLY A 305 -6.66 -10.33 11.85
CA GLY A 305 -5.51 -11.17 11.56
C GLY A 305 -5.22 -12.18 12.66
N PRO A 306 -4.12 -12.93 12.50
CA PRO A 306 -3.72 -13.98 13.46
C PRO A 306 -3.49 -13.48 14.89
N THR A 307 -3.08 -12.24 15.07
CA THR A 307 -2.80 -11.62 16.38
C THR A 307 -3.94 -10.72 16.88
N GLY A 308 -5.09 -10.75 16.18
CA GLY A 308 -6.32 -10.07 16.61
C GLY A 308 -6.44 -8.62 16.12
N GLU A 309 -5.55 -8.17 15.26
CA GLU A 309 -5.54 -6.81 14.69
C GLU A 309 -6.23 -6.72 13.34
N GLY A 310 -6.58 -5.48 12.94
CA GLY A 310 -7.08 -5.18 11.60
C GLY A 310 -5.98 -5.24 10.52
N ARG A 311 -6.39 -5.41 9.27
CA ARG A 311 -5.48 -5.43 8.12
C ARG A 311 -4.86 -4.06 7.89
N LYS A 312 -3.54 -4.00 7.83
CA LYS A 312 -2.74 -2.78 7.71
C LYS A 312 -2.32 -2.49 6.27
N VAL A 313 -1.89 -1.26 6.05
CA VAL A 313 -1.48 -0.72 4.74
C VAL A 313 0.01 -0.92 4.53
N ASN A 314 0.40 -1.32 3.32
CA ASN A 314 1.77 -1.34 2.83
C ASN A 314 1.88 -0.64 1.46
N CYS A 315 3.05 -0.60 0.85
CA CYS A 315 3.26 0.11 -0.41
C CYS A 315 2.38 -0.45 -1.54
N THR A 316 2.21 -1.79 -1.60
CA THR A 316 1.41 -2.43 -2.64
C THR A 316 -0.08 -2.10 -2.53
N THR A 317 -0.59 -1.72 -1.34
CA THR A 317 -1.99 -1.35 -1.15
C THR A 317 -2.44 -0.28 -2.13
N CYS A 318 -1.57 0.72 -2.40
CA CYS A 318 -1.87 1.81 -3.34
C CYS A 318 -1.18 1.63 -4.69
N HIS A 319 0.11 1.23 -4.71
CA HIS A 319 0.93 1.23 -5.93
C HIS A 319 0.61 0.07 -6.89
N GLN A 320 0.41 -1.14 -6.38
CA GLN A 320 0.01 -2.32 -7.17
C GLN A 320 0.87 -2.56 -8.42
N GLY A 321 2.19 -2.37 -8.27
CA GLY A 321 3.18 -2.61 -9.31
C GLY A 321 3.35 -1.47 -10.32
N LEU A 322 2.99 -0.24 -9.95
CA LEU A 322 3.27 0.97 -10.70
C LEU A 322 3.96 2.01 -9.81
N PRO A 323 4.94 2.78 -10.33
CA PRO A 323 5.62 3.84 -9.57
C PRO A 323 4.65 4.91 -9.07
N GLN A 324 3.60 5.17 -9.83
CA GLN A 324 2.48 6.04 -9.46
C GLN A 324 1.19 5.22 -9.51
N PRO A 325 0.38 5.23 -8.43
CA PRO A 325 -0.90 4.52 -8.44
C PRO A 325 -1.75 4.92 -9.65
N ILE A 326 -2.37 3.94 -10.31
CA ILE A 326 -3.21 4.15 -11.51
C ILE A 326 -2.45 4.90 -12.63
N GLY A 327 -1.12 4.73 -12.72
CA GLY A 327 -0.29 5.44 -13.70
C GLY A 327 -0.25 6.96 -13.52
N GLY A 328 -0.49 7.47 -12.32
CA GLY A 328 -0.52 8.89 -12.03
C GLY A 328 -1.83 9.58 -12.43
N MET A 329 -2.88 8.82 -12.77
CA MET A 329 -4.19 9.39 -13.06
C MET A 329 -4.81 9.94 -11.78
N SER A 330 -5.07 11.25 -11.75
CA SER A 330 -5.79 11.87 -10.64
C SER A 330 -7.28 11.55 -10.69
N THR A 331 -7.76 10.80 -9.71
CA THR A 331 -9.18 10.50 -9.55
C THR A 331 -9.91 11.51 -8.68
N ILE A 332 -9.20 12.44 -8.03
CA ILE A 332 -9.76 13.42 -7.09
C ILE A 332 -10.38 14.64 -7.80
N VAL A 333 -10.05 14.89 -9.05
CA VAL A 333 -10.45 16.11 -9.80
C VAL A 333 -11.97 16.38 -9.75
N ASN A 334 -12.77 15.31 -9.78
CA ASN A 334 -14.22 15.40 -9.70
C ASN A 334 -14.78 15.32 -8.27
N TYR A 335 -13.93 15.25 -7.25
CA TYR A 335 -14.30 15.09 -5.85
C TYR A 335 -13.50 16.01 -4.93
N PRO A 336 -13.65 17.34 -5.09
CA PRO A 336 -12.83 18.31 -4.35
C PRO A 336 -12.98 18.22 -2.83
N ALA A 337 -14.08 17.66 -2.32
CA ALA A 337 -14.28 17.41 -0.90
C ALA A 337 -13.33 16.36 -0.31
N LEU A 338 -12.58 15.62 -1.14
CA LEU A 338 -11.55 14.69 -0.69
C LEU A 338 -10.15 15.33 -0.61
N GLN A 339 -9.96 16.53 -1.13
CA GLN A 339 -8.65 17.20 -1.11
C GLN A 339 -8.21 17.63 0.29
N GLY A 340 -9.16 17.87 1.18
CA GLY A 340 -8.86 18.28 2.54
C GLY A 340 -10.11 18.49 3.38
N ARG A 341 -9.90 18.77 4.66
CA ARG A 341 -10.96 19.07 5.61
C ARG A 341 -11.67 20.36 5.21
N GLY A 342 -12.95 20.28 4.92
CA GLY A 342 -13.77 21.45 4.62
C GLY A 342 -13.71 22.47 5.77
N LYS A 343 -14.03 23.73 5.47
CA LYS A 343 -13.99 24.85 6.44
C LYS A 343 -14.86 24.65 7.69
N THR A 344 -15.68 23.60 7.70
CA THR A 344 -16.63 23.28 8.77
C THR A 344 -16.45 21.84 9.31
N ALA A 345 -15.30 21.22 9.13
CA ALA A 345 -14.96 20.09 9.97
C ALA A 345 -14.84 20.63 11.40
N MET A 346 -15.99 20.74 12.05
CA MET A 346 -16.02 20.98 13.48
C MET A 346 -15.22 19.88 14.13
N SER A 347 -14.27 20.31 14.92
CA SER A 347 -13.46 19.56 15.85
C SER A 347 -14.03 18.17 16.12
N SER A 348 -13.26 17.19 15.75
CA SER A 348 -13.46 15.77 16.08
C SER A 348 -13.32 15.48 17.59
N ASP A 349 -13.59 16.46 18.44
CA ASP A 349 -13.43 16.36 19.89
C ASP A 349 -14.25 15.22 20.51
N LEU A 350 -15.30 14.77 19.80
CA LEU A 350 -16.11 13.61 20.21
C LEU A 350 -15.47 12.27 19.83
N HIS A 351 -14.58 12.24 18.84
CA HIS A 351 -13.90 11.01 18.41
C HIS A 351 -12.55 10.83 19.07
N GLU A 352 -11.86 11.89 19.42
CA GLU A 352 -10.59 11.83 20.12
C GLU A 352 -10.77 11.28 21.55
N GLU A 353 -11.86 11.62 22.23
CA GLU A 353 -12.18 11.06 23.55
C GLU A 353 -12.55 9.56 23.47
N ASP A 354 -13.28 9.13 22.46
CA ASP A 354 -13.63 7.71 22.27
C ASP A 354 -12.38 6.88 21.91
N PHE A 355 -11.54 7.36 21.01
CA PHE A 355 -10.30 6.67 20.65
C PHE A 355 -9.21 6.80 21.72
N ALA A 356 -9.10 7.91 22.42
CA ALA A 356 -8.18 8.07 23.55
C ALA A 356 -8.56 7.15 24.73
N ALA A 357 -9.85 6.88 24.93
CA ALA A 357 -10.30 5.92 25.92
C ALA A 357 -9.86 4.48 25.58
N PHE A 358 -9.88 4.10 24.30
CA PHE A 358 -9.39 2.80 23.85
C PHE A 358 -7.85 2.70 23.94
N ALA A 359 -7.12 3.71 23.46
CA ALA A 359 -5.65 3.74 23.55
C ALA A 359 -5.14 3.72 24.99
N SER A 360 -5.86 4.39 25.93
CA SER A 360 -5.53 4.35 27.35
C SER A 360 -5.85 3.00 28.00
N ALA A 361 -6.85 2.26 27.52
CA ALA A 361 -7.16 0.92 28.01
C ALA A 361 -6.08 -0.11 27.61
N GLU A 362 -5.54 -0.02 26.39
CA GLU A 362 -4.42 -0.86 25.95
C GLU A 362 -3.12 -0.57 26.73
N LEU A 363 -2.79 0.69 26.96
CA LEU A 363 -1.63 1.08 27.78
C LEU A 363 -1.74 0.55 29.22
N HIS A 364 -2.95 0.51 29.80
CA HIS A 364 -3.16 -0.06 31.13
C HIS A 364 -3.06 -1.59 31.15
N GLN A 365 -3.46 -2.29 30.08
CA GLN A 365 -3.25 -3.74 29.98
C GLN A 365 -1.79 -4.12 29.82
N GLN A 366 -1.00 -3.36 29.04
CA GLN A 366 0.43 -3.59 28.88
C GLN A 366 1.22 -3.30 30.17
N GLN A 367 0.82 -2.32 30.99
CA GLN A 367 1.43 -2.04 32.28
C GLN A 367 1.10 -3.10 33.34
N GLN A 368 -0.07 -3.73 33.28
CA GLN A 368 -0.43 -4.81 34.22
C GLN A 368 0.22 -6.15 33.90
N SER A 369 0.58 -6.40 32.63
CA SER A 369 1.31 -7.60 32.23
C SER A 369 2.83 -7.52 32.47
N GLY A 370 3.37 -6.33 32.72
CA GLY A 370 4.81 -6.11 33.00
C GLY A 370 5.19 -6.14 34.50
N ASP A 371 4.21 -6.14 35.40
CA ASP A 371 4.45 -6.18 36.86
C ASP A 371 4.32 -7.58 37.48
N ASP A 372 4.07 -8.62 36.68
CA ASP A 372 3.91 -10.02 37.16
C ASP A 372 5.09 -10.94 36.77
N ASP A 373 6.26 -10.41 36.35
CA ASP A 373 7.49 -11.17 36.12
C ASP A 373 8.62 -10.79 37.11
#